data_e47fbe5afbc0bdd2b564b43868923ad0
#
_entry.id   e47fbe5afbc0bdd2b564b43868923ad0
#
_cell.length_a   1.000
_cell.length_b   1.000
_cell.length_c   1.000
_cell.angle_alpha   90.00
_cell.angle_beta   90.00
_cell.angle_gamma   90.00
#
_symmetry.space_group_name_H-M   'P 1'
#
loop_
_entity.id
_entity.type
_entity.pdbx_description
1 polymer ?
#
loop_
_entity_poly.entity_id
_entity_poly.type
_entity_poly.pdbx_seq_one_letter_code
_entity_poly.pdbx_strand_id
1 'polypeptide(L)'
;MSTLGERWRNSSRPFRVLLLLLLAILLLLLCLLVFLEFVLPIINPPGTPTPIPGPTTPSATTIIPTETVTTTESPTPTNTPVVSTETPTTTGTFPVTISPTRVTPTATTTGTVTPVAGIRNVLRNGNFEEGFQPNQLGKYWNGFNNGSADFSFHIDDWSLVVVEGKYTQLIEIKNALLPDRYLGIYQTADVVPGQVYDFSMRGLIRTNTGDVQQTKYGYRLQVGFDPNGGQDWEAVKKWVELPWDEQLRMQDSFRFDTYTTTLTAQSDKLTVFIRAWKKWADSGEGDYDVDAIQLVGPALATPSAPAIPVTGDAPTTIWDNVRIWATIALLLLLIGGAIWRVGWKQT
;
A
#
# COMPACT_ATOMS: atom_id res chain seq x y z
N MET A 1 -19.43 -43.62 -35.91
CA MET A 1 -18.87 -42.28 -35.74
C MET A 1 -17.91 -42.01 -36.88
N SER A 2 -18.23 -41.09 -37.80
CA SER A 2 -17.32 -40.70 -38.88
C SER A 2 -16.13 -39.93 -38.32
N THR A 3 -14.91 -40.30 -38.74
CA THR A 3 -13.70 -39.62 -38.31
C THR A 3 -13.64 -38.17 -38.87
N LEU A 4 -12.93 -37.28 -38.18
CA LEU A 4 -12.78 -35.87 -38.57
C LEU A 4 -12.27 -35.76 -40.04
N GLY A 5 -11.43 -36.70 -40.47
CA GLY A 5 -10.89 -36.78 -41.84
C GLY A 5 -11.92 -37.10 -42.91
N GLU A 6 -12.96 -37.89 -42.59
CA GLU A 6 -14.05 -38.22 -43.54
C GLU A 6 -14.99 -37.00 -43.73
N ARG A 7 -15.27 -36.26 -42.64
CA ARG A 7 -16.06 -35.01 -42.73
C ARG A 7 -15.34 -33.93 -43.55
N TRP A 8 -14.01 -33.87 -43.45
CA TRP A 8 -13.21 -32.95 -44.26
C TRP A 8 -13.25 -33.30 -45.74
N ARG A 9 -13.12 -34.58 -46.11
CA ARG A 9 -13.17 -35.04 -47.50
C ARG A 9 -14.51 -34.78 -48.17
N ASN A 10 -15.62 -34.88 -47.46
CA ASN A 10 -16.97 -34.70 -47.99
C ASN A 10 -17.46 -33.24 -47.98
N SER A 11 -16.68 -32.31 -47.47
CA SER A 11 -17.09 -30.90 -47.45
C SER A 11 -16.88 -30.25 -48.83
N SER A 12 -17.79 -29.34 -49.20
CA SER A 12 -17.73 -28.63 -50.48
C SER A 12 -16.46 -27.77 -50.59
N ARG A 13 -15.93 -27.62 -51.82
CA ARG A 13 -14.73 -26.79 -52.06
C ARG A 13 -14.83 -25.40 -51.45
N PRO A 14 -15.94 -24.62 -51.54
CA PRO A 14 -16.06 -23.28 -50.98
C PRO A 14 -15.95 -23.32 -49.41
N PHE A 15 -16.47 -24.37 -48.77
CA PHE A 15 -16.38 -24.49 -47.31
C PHE A 15 -14.94 -24.70 -46.85
N ARG A 16 -14.14 -25.49 -47.56
CA ARG A 16 -12.70 -25.67 -47.23
C ARG A 16 -11.90 -24.39 -47.38
N VAL A 17 -12.17 -23.65 -48.46
CA VAL A 17 -11.53 -22.33 -48.71
C VAL A 17 -11.90 -21.35 -47.59
N LEU A 18 -13.18 -21.29 -47.22
CA LEU A 18 -13.63 -20.42 -46.12
C LEU A 18 -12.96 -20.75 -44.78
N LEU A 19 -12.86 -22.06 -44.45
CA LEU A 19 -12.24 -22.52 -43.21
C LEU A 19 -10.73 -22.21 -43.17
N LEU A 20 -10.02 -22.38 -44.29
CA LEU A 20 -8.60 -22.04 -44.41
C LEU A 20 -8.38 -20.51 -44.26
N LEU A 21 -9.29 -19.71 -44.82
CA LEU A 21 -9.24 -18.25 -44.74
C LEU A 21 -9.50 -17.79 -43.30
N LEU A 22 -10.47 -18.39 -42.60
CA LEU A 22 -10.69 -18.14 -41.17
C LEU A 22 -9.49 -18.51 -40.30
N LEU A 23 -8.85 -19.63 -40.56
CA LEU A 23 -7.66 -20.09 -39.85
C LEU A 23 -6.48 -19.13 -40.06
N ALA A 24 -6.30 -18.64 -41.30
CA ALA A 24 -5.27 -17.65 -41.62
C ALA A 24 -5.51 -16.31 -40.91
N ILE A 25 -6.77 -15.84 -40.84
CA ILE A 25 -7.15 -14.64 -40.12
C ILE A 25 -6.88 -14.79 -38.61
N LEU A 26 -7.25 -15.95 -38.04
CA LEU A 26 -7.03 -16.25 -36.62
C LEU A 26 -5.52 -16.25 -36.29
N LEU A 27 -4.69 -16.83 -37.15
CA LEU A 27 -3.23 -16.84 -36.98
C LEU A 27 -2.65 -15.44 -37.06
N LEU A 28 -3.15 -14.60 -37.96
CA LEU A 28 -2.73 -13.21 -38.13
C LEU A 28 -3.10 -12.37 -36.91
N LEU A 29 -4.29 -12.56 -36.33
CA LEU A 29 -4.72 -11.91 -35.10
C LEU A 29 -3.87 -12.36 -33.90
N LEU A 30 -3.52 -13.62 -33.80
CA LEU A 30 -2.63 -14.13 -32.75
C LEU A 30 -1.23 -13.51 -32.85
N CYS A 31 -0.67 -13.41 -34.05
CA CYS A 31 0.60 -12.73 -34.27
C CYS A 31 0.55 -11.24 -33.90
N LEU A 32 -0.57 -10.57 -34.20
CA LEU A 32 -0.78 -9.18 -33.85
C LEU A 32 -0.86 -8.98 -32.34
N LEU A 33 -1.56 -9.85 -31.63
CA LEU A 33 -1.62 -9.83 -30.14
C LEU A 33 -0.23 -10.01 -29.52
N VAL A 34 0.53 -10.98 -29.99
CA VAL A 34 1.92 -11.20 -29.51
C VAL A 34 2.79 -9.97 -29.81
N PHE A 35 2.62 -9.35 -30.96
CA PHE A 35 3.34 -8.10 -31.31
C PHE A 35 2.99 -6.94 -30.37
N LEU A 36 1.70 -6.74 -30.09
CA LEU A 36 1.24 -5.67 -29.19
C LEU A 36 1.73 -5.87 -27.75
N GLU A 37 1.72 -7.09 -27.24
CA GLU A 37 2.09 -7.35 -25.85
C GLU A 37 3.60 -7.40 -25.61
N PHE A 38 4.37 -7.93 -26.56
CA PHE A 38 5.80 -8.19 -26.36
C PHE A 38 6.73 -7.29 -27.15
N VAL A 39 6.32 -6.81 -28.31
CA VAL A 39 7.20 -6.03 -29.20
C VAL A 39 6.97 -4.52 -29.05
N LEU A 40 5.73 -4.08 -28.91
CA LEU A 40 5.40 -2.66 -28.78
C LEU A 40 6.03 -2.00 -27.53
N PRO A 41 6.04 -2.63 -26.34
CA PRO A 41 6.72 -2.07 -25.17
C PRO A 41 8.24 -1.97 -25.29
N ILE A 42 8.85 -2.80 -26.14
CA ILE A 42 10.30 -2.77 -26.39
C ILE A 42 10.67 -1.60 -27.33
N ILE A 43 9.80 -1.29 -28.29
CA ILE A 43 10.02 -0.22 -29.26
C ILE A 43 9.68 1.16 -28.68
N ASN A 44 8.64 1.23 -27.82
CA ASN A 44 8.22 2.41 -27.09
C ASN A 44 8.28 2.14 -25.59
N PRO A 45 9.45 2.15 -24.95
CA PRO A 45 9.52 2.03 -23.49
C PRO A 45 8.76 3.20 -22.87
N PRO A 46 7.99 2.97 -21.79
CA PRO A 46 7.32 4.06 -21.08
C PRO A 46 8.37 5.10 -20.73
N GLY A 47 8.09 6.37 -21.09
CA GLY A 47 9.05 7.46 -21.00
C GLY A 47 9.68 7.54 -19.62
N THR A 48 11.00 7.67 -19.58
CA THR A 48 11.74 7.92 -18.35
C THR A 48 11.12 9.14 -17.67
N PRO A 49 10.70 9.08 -16.40
CA PRO A 49 10.13 10.23 -15.72
C PRO A 49 11.12 11.39 -15.80
N THR A 50 10.66 12.50 -16.35
CA THR A 50 11.45 13.75 -16.41
C THR A 50 11.79 14.14 -14.97
N PRO A 51 13.05 14.45 -14.62
CA PRO A 51 13.40 14.88 -13.28
C PRO A 51 12.58 16.12 -12.93
N ILE A 52 11.81 16.02 -11.86
CA ILE A 52 11.05 17.13 -11.30
C ILE A 52 12.08 18.18 -10.87
N PRO A 53 11.98 19.46 -11.31
CA PRO A 53 12.83 20.53 -10.80
C PRO A 53 12.72 20.55 -9.28
N GLY A 54 13.84 20.46 -8.58
CA GLY A 54 13.88 20.51 -7.12
C GLY A 54 13.16 21.75 -6.60
N PRO A 55 12.54 21.67 -5.40
CA PRO A 55 11.84 22.79 -4.82
C PRO A 55 12.81 23.97 -4.68
N THR A 56 12.47 25.08 -5.33
CA THR A 56 13.14 26.36 -5.12
C THR A 56 12.87 26.75 -3.67
N THR A 57 13.91 26.81 -2.86
CA THR A 57 13.88 27.26 -1.48
C THR A 57 13.22 28.64 -1.42
N PRO A 58 12.09 28.82 -0.74
CA PRO A 58 11.54 30.16 -0.56
C PRO A 58 12.50 30.96 0.31
N SER A 59 12.88 32.13 -0.19
CA SER A 59 13.66 33.11 0.53
C SER A 59 12.94 33.48 1.83
N ALA A 60 13.58 33.22 2.95
CA ALA A 60 13.03 33.52 4.28
C ALA A 60 12.80 35.04 4.44
N THR A 61 11.54 35.43 4.38
CA THR A 61 11.13 36.77 4.82
C THR A 61 11.09 36.75 6.35
N THR A 62 12.06 37.39 6.99
CA THR A 62 12.12 37.58 8.45
C THR A 62 10.94 38.45 8.87
N ILE A 63 9.90 37.81 9.41
CA ILE A 63 8.83 38.55 10.13
C ILE A 63 9.27 38.63 11.59
N ILE A 64 9.55 39.82 12.06
CA ILE A 64 9.81 40.11 13.48
C ILE A 64 8.46 40.02 14.21
N PRO A 65 8.26 39.09 15.16
CA PRO A 65 7.04 39.07 15.97
C PRO A 65 7.12 40.23 17.01
N THR A 66 6.14 41.09 16.98
CA THR A 66 5.88 42.03 18.06
C THR A 66 5.30 41.26 19.24
N GLU A 67 6.08 41.11 20.30
CA GLU A 67 5.62 40.47 21.54
C GLU A 67 4.59 41.37 22.24
N THR A 68 3.35 40.89 22.32
CA THR A 68 2.37 41.42 23.24
C THR A 68 2.47 40.63 24.55
N VAL A 69 3.07 41.25 25.55
CA VAL A 69 3.17 40.68 26.91
C VAL A 69 1.80 40.72 27.57
N THR A 70 1.14 39.58 27.69
CA THR A 70 -0.02 39.40 28.56
C THR A 70 0.47 38.77 29.85
N THR A 71 0.54 39.54 30.91
CA THR A 71 0.84 39.05 32.26
C THR A 71 -0.37 38.28 32.81
N THR A 72 -0.25 36.96 32.88
CA THR A 72 -1.19 36.12 33.63
C THR A 72 -0.58 35.79 34.98
N GLU A 73 -1.23 36.17 36.06
CA GLU A 73 -0.82 35.87 37.43
C GLU A 73 -0.74 34.39 37.71
N SER A 74 0.39 33.96 38.31
CA SER A 74 0.66 32.59 38.73
C SER A 74 -0.04 32.29 40.06
N PRO A 75 -0.73 31.16 40.23
CA PRO A 75 -1.23 30.73 41.53
C PRO A 75 -0.07 30.25 42.43
N THR A 76 -0.07 30.71 43.64
CA THR A 76 0.86 30.40 44.74
C THR A 76 0.87 28.88 45.07
N PRO A 77 2.05 28.23 45.16
CA PRO A 77 2.11 26.85 45.60
C PRO A 77 1.96 26.75 47.14
N THR A 78 0.99 25.98 47.56
CA THR A 78 0.79 25.58 48.97
C THR A 78 1.83 24.54 49.37
N ASN A 79 2.77 24.87 50.22
CA ASN A 79 3.73 23.93 50.82
C ASN A 79 3.07 23.03 51.87
N THR A 80 3.02 21.74 51.61
CA THR A 80 2.72 20.72 52.59
C THR A 80 4.04 20.11 53.08
N PRO A 81 4.35 20.09 54.41
CA PRO A 81 5.62 19.54 54.89
C PRO A 81 5.60 18.00 54.84
N VAL A 82 6.60 17.44 54.16
CA VAL A 82 6.91 16.02 54.22
C VAL A 82 7.78 15.72 55.43
N VAL A 83 7.24 14.91 56.33
CA VAL A 83 8.00 14.39 57.49
C VAL A 83 8.86 13.24 56.99
N SER A 84 10.19 13.43 57.02
CA SER A 84 11.17 12.36 56.77
C SER A 84 11.45 11.61 58.07
N THR A 85 11.10 10.34 58.10
CA THR A 85 11.50 9.41 59.17
C THR A 85 12.78 8.72 58.75
N GLU A 86 13.89 9.09 59.41
CA GLU A 86 15.18 8.42 59.23
C GLU A 86 15.24 7.14 60.05
N THR A 87 15.54 6.01 59.40
CA THR A 87 15.84 4.73 60.05
C THR A 87 17.36 4.52 60.12
N PRO A 88 17.97 4.29 61.26
CA PRO A 88 19.41 4.13 61.36
C PRO A 88 19.86 2.77 60.79
N THR A 89 20.79 2.81 59.85
CA THR A 89 21.45 1.66 59.26
C THR A 89 22.67 1.28 60.07
N THR A 90 22.65 0.08 60.70
CA THR A 90 23.82 -0.51 61.36
C THR A 90 24.82 -1.02 60.33
N THR A 91 26.04 -0.48 60.40
CA THR A 91 27.17 -0.88 59.58
C THR A 91 27.80 -2.16 60.12
N GLY A 92 27.54 -3.28 59.47
CA GLY A 92 28.24 -4.54 59.71
C GLY A 92 29.40 -4.71 58.72
N THR A 93 30.63 -4.62 59.22
CA THR A 93 31.85 -4.85 58.44
C THR A 93 32.14 -6.37 58.39
N PHE A 94 32.02 -6.96 57.20
CA PHE A 94 32.47 -8.33 56.93
C PHE A 94 33.78 -8.32 56.15
N PRO A 95 34.77 -9.20 56.49
CA PRO A 95 36.00 -9.28 55.70
C PRO A 95 35.74 -9.93 54.36
N VAL A 96 36.03 -9.19 53.28
CA VAL A 96 35.91 -9.68 51.90
C VAL A 96 37.14 -10.49 51.53
N THR A 97 36.99 -11.80 51.44
CA THR A 97 37.98 -12.69 50.81
C THR A 97 37.81 -12.60 49.30
N ILE A 98 38.70 -11.91 48.59
CA ILE A 98 38.72 -11.83 47.14
C ILE A 98 39.36 -13.12 46.58
N SER A 99 38.50 -14.02 46.06
CA SER A 99 38.93 -15.11 45.21
C SER A 99 39.05 -14.60 43.77
N PRO A 100 40.15 -14.86 43.04
CA PRO A 100 40.26 -14.42 41.65
C PRO A 100 39.30 -15.21 40.77
N THR A 101 38.18 -14.61 40.44
CA THR A 101 37.24 -15.17 39.47
C THR A 101 37.82 -15.01 38.06
N ARG A 102 38.12 -16.15 37.45
CA ARG A 102 38.53 -16.23 36.03
C ARG A 102 37.39 -15.65 35.15
N VAL A 103 37.59 -14.45 34.63
CA VAL A 103 36.63 -13.82 33.68
C VAL A 103 36.76 -14.60 32.37
N THR A 104 35.78 -15.46 32.09
CA THR A 104 35.60 -16.02 30.75
C THR A 104 35.13 -14.89 29.86
N PRO A 105 35.79 -14.63 28.70
CA PRO A 105 35.28 -13.58 27.78
C PRO A 105 33.89 -13.98 27.30
N THR A 106 32.90 -13.20 27.72
CA THR A 106 31.55 -13.30 27.17
C THR A 106 31.63 -12.89 25.70
N ALA A 107 31.24 -13.81 24.80
CA ALA A 107 31.16 -13.51 23.40
C ALA A 107 30.20 -12.30 23.19
N THR A 108 30.75 -11.17 22.83
CA THR A 108 29.96 -10.01 22.40
C THR A 108 29.25 -10.41 21.15
N THR A 109 27.94 -10.63 21.22
CA THR A 109 27.10 -10.76 20.02
C THR A 109 27.19 -9.45 19.26
N THR A 110 27.99 -9.45 18.21
CA THR A 110 28.01 -8.34 17.25
C THR A 110 26.62 -8.29 16.62
N GLY A 111 25.78 -7.38 17.12
CA GLY A 111 24.47 -7.13 16.52
C GLY A 111 24.67 -6.81 15.04
N THR A 112 24.02 -7.57 14.17
CA THR A 112 24.02 -7.29 12.73
C THR A 112 23.38 -5.92 12.53
N VAL A 113 24.17 -4.93 12.17
CA VAL A 113 23.66 -3.59 11.84
C VAL A 113 22.89 -3.70 10.54
N THR A 114 21.57 -3.62 10.62
CA THR A 114 20.71 -3.58 9.42
C THR A 114 20.97 -2.27 8.68
N PRO A 115 21.38 -2.30 7.41
CA PRO A 115 21.61 -1.06 6.66
C PRO A 115 20.32 -0.26 6.54
N VAL A 116 20.42 1.06 6.78
CA VAL A 116 19.29 2.02 6.65
C VAL A 116 19.44 2.78 5.33
N ALA A 117 18.41 2.77 4.51
CA ALA A 117 18.43 3.37 3.15
C ALA A 117 18.08 4.86 3.11
N GLY A 118 17.75 5.49 4.26
CA GLY A 118 17.30 6.87 4.35
C GLY A 118 15.85 6.97 4.85
N ILE A 119 15.34 8.19 4.92
CA ILE A 119 13.97 8.49 5.38
C ILE A 119 13.03 8.49 4.18
N ARG A 120 11.94 7.72 4.26
CA ARG A 120 10.89 7.67 3.24
C ARG A 120 9.56 7.20 3.82
N ASN A 121 8.49 7.35 3.05
CA ASN A 121 7.24 6.65 3.35
C ASN A 121 7.45 5.14 3.17
N VAL A 122 7.19 4.35 4.22
CA VAL A 122 7.33 2.89 4.21
C VAL A 122 6.02 2.17 3.90
N LEU A 123 4.87 2.87 3.90
CA LEU A 123 3.61 2.36 3.38
C LEU A 123 3.59 2.45 1.85
N ARG A 124 2.90 1.51 1.24
CA ARG A 124 2.67 1.47 -0.21
C ARG A 124 1.25 1.90 -0.52
N ASN A 125 1.09 2.58 -1.64
CA ASN A 125 -0.22 2.97 -2.15
C ASN A 125 -1.10 3.67 -1.11
N GLY A 126 -0.52 4.57 -0.32
CA GLY A 126 -1.27 5.31 0.68
C GLY A 126 -2.08 6.49 0.10
N ASN A 127 -1.79 6.85 -1.16
CA ASN A 127 -2.57 7.79 -1.98
C ASN A 127 -3.45 7.08 -3.03
N PHE A 128 -3.53 5.75 -3.00
CA PHE A 128 -4.35 4.88 -3.84
C PHE A 128 -4.11 4.98 -5.37
N GLU A 129 -3.05 5.64 -5.81
CA GLU A 129 -2.70 5.81 -7.22
C GLU A 129 -2.03 4.58 -7.87
N GLU A 130 -1.54 3.60 -7.07
CA GLU A 130 -1.01 2.34 -7.58
C GLU A 130 -2.12 1.34 -7.96
N GLY A 131 -3.40 1.73 -7.80
CA GLY A 131 -4.59 0.99 -8.20
C GLY A 131 -5.21 0.16 -7.08
N PHE A 132 -6.19 -0.66 -7.45
CA PHE A 132 -7.11 -1.36 -6.56
C PHE A 132 -7.16 -2.85 -6.84
N GLN A 133 -7.63 -3.60 -5.86
CA GLN A 133 -7.96 -5.01 -5.93
C GLN A 133 -9.36 -5.22 -6.54
N PRO A 134 -9.76 -6.45 -6.93
CA PRO A 134 -11.09 -6.71 -7.50
C PRO A 134 -12.26 -6.33 -6.58
N ASN A 135 -12.06 -6.34 -5.25
CA ASN A 135 -13.04 -5.90 -4.26
C ASN A 135 -13.00 -4.38 -4.00
N GLN A 136 -12.36 -3.61 -4.87
CA GLN A 136 -12.19 -2.16 -4.82
C GLN A 136 -11.39 -1.64 -3.61
N LEU A 137 -10.70 -2.52 -2.89
CA LEU A 137 -9.74 -2.15 -1.87
C LEU A 137 -8.40 -1.76 -2.52
N GLY A 138 -7.75 -0.71 -2.05
CA GLY A 138 -6.43 -0.28 -2.54
C GLY A 138 -5.42 -1.42 -2.55
N LYS A 139 -4.62 -1.52 -3.61
CA LYS A 139 -3.52 -2.49 -3.69
C LYS A 139 -2.64 -2.37 -2.43
N TYR A 140 -2.13 -3.53 -1.94
CA TYR A 140 -1.27 -3.67 -0.75
C TYR A 140 -1.97 -3.41 0.59
N TRP A 141 -3.23 -3.01 0.58
CA TRP A 141 -4.06 -2.92 1.77
C TRP A 141 -4.88 -4.19 1.95
N ASN A 142 -5.14 -4.56 3.21
CA ASN A 142 -6.00 -5.66 3.60
C ASN A 142 -7.23 -5.11 4.32
N GLY A 143 -8.36 -5.78 4.16
CA GLY A 143 -9.61 -5.37 4.78
C GLY A 143 -9.98 -6.25 5.98
N PHE A 144 -10.74 -5.71 6.93
CA PHE A 144 -11.35 -6.44 8.04
C PHE A 144 -12.69 -5.82 8.43
N ASN A 145 -13.58 -6.61 9.02
CA ASN A 145 -14.86 -6.14 9.58
C ASN A 145 -15.33 -7.07 10.70
N ASN A 146 -16.37 -6.66 11.43
CA ASN A 146 -16.97 -7.47 12.49
C ASN A 146 -18.40 -7.96 12.19
N GLY A 147 -18.84 -7.97 10.93
CA GLY A 147 -20.12 -8.48 10.49
C GLY A 147 -21.34 -7.63 10.89
N SER A 148 -22.53 -8.11 10.55
CA SER A 148 -23.83 -7.54 10.94
C SER A 148 -24.10 -6.11 10.45
N ALA A 149 -23.55 -5.76 9.27
CA ALA A 149 -23.87 -4.57 8.49
C ALA A 149 -23.56 -4.84 7.02
N ASP A 150 -24.00 -3.98 6.14
CA ASP A 150 -23.55 -3.97 4.75
C ASP A 150 -22.23 -3.21 4.70
N PHE A 151 -21.17 -3.91 4.30
CA PHE A 151 -19.81 -3.42 4.22
C PHE A 151 -19.32 -3.42 2.80
N SER A 152 -18.76 -2.30 2.33
CA SER A 152 -18.14 -2.21 1.02
C SER A 152 -16.94 -1.27 0.98
N PHE A 153 -16.01 -1.59 0.09
CA PHE A 153 -14.94 -0.71 -0.33
C PHE A 153 -15.24 -0.20 -1.72
N HIS A 154 -14.97 1.08 -1.99
CA HIS A 154 -15.16 1.66 -3.30
C HIS A 154 -13.94 2.49 -3.70
N ILE A 155 -13.71 2.53 -5.00
CA ILE A 155 -12.84 3.50 -5.63
C ILE A 155 -13.65 4.79 -5.74
N ASP A 156 -13.23 5.85 -5.07
CA ASP A 156 -13.88 7.15 -5.24
C ASP A 156 -12.95 8.06 -6.07
N ASP A 157 -13.42 8.50 -7.22
CA ASP A 157 -12.73 9.44 -8.13
C ASP A 157 -13.44 10.80 -8.20
N TRP A 158 -14.37 11.04 -7.29
CA TRP A 158 -15.03 12.33 -7.20
C TRP A 158 -14.05 13.38 -6.68
N SER A 159 -13.70 14.33 -7.54
CA SER A 159 -12.63 15.31 -7.28
C SER A 159 -12.82 16.15 -6.01
N LEU A 160 -14.02 16.21 -5.45
CA LEU A 160 -14.33 16.91 -4.20
C LEU A 160 -13.92 16.12 -2.95
N VAL A 161 -13.69 14.81 -3.05
CA VAL A 161 -13.31 13.94 -1.92
C VAL A 161 -11.89 13.37 -2.06
N VAL A 162 -11.21 13.63 -3.16
CA VAL A 162 -9.82 13.25 -3.40
C VAL A 162 -8.89 14.31 -2.82
N VAL A 163 -7.93 13.87 -1.99
CA VAL A 163 -6.93 14.76 -1.38
C VAL A 163 -5.69 14.86 -2.25
N GLU A 164 -5.24 13.73 -2.79
CA GLU A 164 -4.01 13.63 -3.56
C GLU A 164 -4.23 12.73 -4.79
N GLY A 165 -3.79 13.19 -5.95
CA GLY A 165 -3.90 12.40 -7.18
C GLY A 165 -5.31 12.40 -7.79
N LYS A 166 -5.83 11.21 -8.09
CA LYS A 166 -7.10 11.01 -8.78
C LYS A 166 -8.11 10.18 -7.97
N TYR A 167 -7.63 9.37 -7.04
CA TYR A 167 -8.45 8.39 -6.33
C TYR A 167 -8.30 8.52 -4.82
N THR A 168 -9.37 8.19 -4.10
CA THR A 168 -9.35 7.98 -2.66
C THR A 168 -10.00 6.63 -2.33
N GLN A 169 -9.70 6.06 -1.17
CA GLN A 169 -10.37 4.87 -0.70
C GLN A 169 -11.63 5.24 0.08
N LEU A 170 -12.78 4.91 -0.47
CA LEU A 170 -14.04 4.98 0.25
C LEU A 170 -14.27 3.66 1.01
N ILE A 171 -14.52 3.79 2.31
CA ILE A 171 -14.97 2.74 3.21
C ILE A 171 -16.44 3.02 3.54
N GLU A 172 -17.35 2.11 3.20
CA GLU A 172 -18.78 2.31 3.38
C GLU A 172 -19.37 1.33 4.39
N ILE A 173 -20.16 1.85 5.36
CA ILE A 173 -20.94 1.05 6.31
C ILE A 173 -22.38 1.53 6.28
N LYS A 174 -23.33 0.62 5.99
CA LYS A 174 -24.75 0.90 6.02
C LYS A 174 -25.54 -0.28 6.59
N ASN A 175 -26.83 -0.05 6.90
CA ASN A 175 -27.75 -1.08 7.36
C ASN A 175 -27.19 -1.90 8.56
N ALA A 176 -26.63 -1.22 9.57
CA ALA A 176 -26.10 -1.89 10.73
C ALA A 176 -27.22 -2.54 11.56
N LEU A 177 -27.18 -3.86 11.70
CA LEU A 177 -28.16 -4.65 12.48
C LEU A 177 -27.84 -4.63 13.97
N LEU A 178 -26.60 -4.38 14.34
CA LEU A 178 -26.10 -4.29 15.71
C LEU A 178 -25.32 -3.00 15.91
N PRO A 179 -25.22 -2.47 17.13
CA PRO A 179 -24.31 -1.36 17.40
C PRO A 179 -22.85 -1.75 17.24
N ASP A 180 -21.98 -0.78 17.15
CA ASP A 180 -20.53 -0.94 17.08
C ASP A 180 -20.07 -1.79 15.88
N ARG A 181 -20.45 -1.36 14.69
CA ARG A 181 -19.98 -2.00 13.44
C ARG A 181 -18.74 -1.32 12.92
N TYR A 182 -17.76 -2.15 12.54
CA TYR A 182 -16.46 -1.72 12.06
C TYR A 182 -16.18 -2.30 10.69
N LEU A 183 -15.69 -1.46 9.79
CA LEU A 183 -15.04 -1.85 8.54
C LEU A 183 -13.71 -1.12 8.47
N GLY A 184 -12.62 -1.81 8.22
CA GLY A 184 -11.31 -1.18 8.22
C GLY A 184 -10.34 -1.76 7.22
N ILE A 185 -9.23 -1.05 7.10
CA ILE A 185 -8.08 -1.42 6.28
C ILE A 185 -6.82 -1.45 7.14
N TYR A 186 -5.86 -2.30 6.75
CA TYR A 186 -4.55 -2.31 7.39
C TYR A 186 -3.43 -2.61 6.40
N GLN A 187 -2.25 -2.15 6.76
CA GLN A 187 -1.02 -2.49 6.05
C GLN A 187 0.12 -2.68 7.05
N THR A 188 0.92 -3.74 6.85
CA THR A 188 2.14 -3.98 7.59
C THR A 188 3.33 -3.50 6.77
N ALA A 189 4.12 -2.62 7.35
CA ALA A 189 5.34 -2.08 6.74
C ALA A 189 6.59 -2.74 7.34
N ASP A 190 7.63 -2.88 6.50
CA ASP A 190 8.98 -3.20 6.95
C ASP A 190 9.63 -1.95 7.52
N VAL A 191 10.10 -2.04 8.76
CA VAL A 191 10.62 -0.92 9.54
C VAL A 191 11.93 -1.27 10.22
N VAL A 192 12.65 -0.26 10.70
CA VAL A 192 13.87 -0.46 11.49
C VAL A 192 13.50 -0.47 12.98
N PRO A 193 13.78 -1.55 13.73
CA PRO A 193 13.44 -1.65 15.14
C PRO A 193 14.01 -0.49 15.96
N GLY A 194 13.24 0.02 16.90
CA GLY A 194 13.63 1.11 17.80
C GLY A 194 13.61 2.50 17.16
N GLN A 195 13.32 2.60 15.86
CA GLN A 195 13.25 3.89 15.18
C GLN A 195 11.86 4.52 15.28
N VAL A 196 11.84 5.86 15.17
CA VAL A 196 10.61 6.66 15.22
C VAL A 196 10.11 6.88 13.80
N TYR A 197 8.78 6.80 13.65
CA TYR A 197 8.06 7.00 12.39
C TYR A 197 6.97 8.04 12.59
N ASP A 198 6.84 8.96 11.65
CA ASP A 198 5.76 9.93 11.59
C ASP A 198 4.61 9.36 10.75
N PHE A 199 3.47 9.13 11.38
CA PHE A 199 2.25 8.74 10.70
C PHE A 199 1.40 9.96 10.39
N SER A 200 0.87 10.03 9.17
CA SER A 200 -0.14 11.01 8.78
C SER A 200 -1.18 10.40 7.85
N MET A 201 -2.40 10.91 7.91
CA MET A 201 -3.47 10.62 6.95
C MET A 201 -4.42 11.80 6.85
N ARG A 202 -5.12 11.90 5.74
CA ARG A 202 -6.16 12.88 5.49
C ARG A 202 -7.44 12.16 5.06
N GLY A 203 -8.58 12.83 5.25
CA GLY A 203 -9.86 12.28 4.82
C GLY A 203 -11.03 13.07 5.38
N LEU A 204 -12.20 12.47 5.25
CA LEU A 204 -13.45 13.06 5.72
C LEU A 204 -14.50 11.96 5.96
N ILE A 205 -15.58 12.31 6.66
CA ILE A 205 -16.73 11.45 6.90
C ILE A 205 -17.95 12.11 6.27
N ARG A 206 -18.71 11.36 5.48
CA ARG A 206 -19.95 11.81 4.85
C ARG A 206 -21.14 10.97 5.29
N THR A 207 -22.24 11.61 5.58
CA THR A 207 -23.50 10.96 5.92
C THR A 207 -24.70 11.69 5.30
N ASN A 208 -25.84 11.04 5.25
CA ASN A 208 -27.07 11.71 4.78
C ASN A 208 -27.54 12.82 5.73
N THR A 209 -27.12 12.79 6.99
CA THR A 209 -27.46 13.81 7.99
C THR A 209 -26.44 14.95 8.02
N GLY A 210 -25.15 14.63 7.97
CA GLY A 210 -24.06 15.60 7.97
C GLY A 210 -23.96 16.45 9.25
N ASP A 211 -24.52 15.97 10.36
CA ASP A 211 -24.58 16.69 11.63
C ASP A 211 -24.35 15.73 12.80
N VAL A 212 -23.21 15.87 13.43
CA VAL A 212 -22.76 15.01 14.55
C VAL A 212 -23.68 15.06 15.76
N GLN A 213 -24.39 16.17 15.98
CA GLN A 213 -25.32 16.30 17.11
C GLN A 213 -26.61 15.49 16.84
N GLN A 214 -27.11 15.52 15.61
CA GLN A 214 -28.29 14.75 15.22
C GLN A 214 -27.98 13.25 15.20
N THR A 215 -26.83 12.84 14.70
CA THR A 215 -26.40 11.43 14.69
C THR A 215 -25.83 10.97 16.02
N LYS A 216 -25.67 11.86 17.00
CA LYS A 216 -25.09 11.58 18.33
C LYS A 216 -23.69 10.95 18.19
N TYR A 217 -22.85 11.53 17.32
CA TYR A 217 -21.52 11.02 17.01
C TYR A 217 -21.54 9.55 16.53
N GLY A 218 -22.52 9.21 15.71
CA GLY A 218 -22.78 7.85 15.25
C GLY A 218 -21.79 7.33 14.22
N TYR A 219 -21.04 8.20 13.56
CA TYR A 219 -20.10 7.87 12.49
C TYR A 219 -18.71 8.42 12.84
N ARG A 220 -17.74 7.54 13.06
CA ARG A 220 -16.41 7.92 13.52
C ARG A 220 -15.33 7.16 12.78
N LEU A 221 -14.14 7.74 12.67
CA LEU A 221 -12.94 7.07 12.21
C LEU A 221 -12.00 6.82 13.40
N GLN A 222 -11.34 5.67 13.38
CA GLN A 222 -10.34 5.31 14.38
C GLN A 222 -9.07 4.81 13.72
N VAL A 223 -7.94 5.09 14.36
CA VAL A 223 -6.62 4.58 13.96
C VAL A 223 -6.05 3.75 15.10
N GLY A 224 -5.44 2.63 14.75
CA GLY A 224 -4.75 1.75 15.67
C GLY A 224 -3.40 1.33 15.12
N PHE A 225 -2.49 0.92 16.01
CA PHE A 225 -1.15 0.52 15.60
C PHE A 225 -0.71 -0.73 16.35
N ASP A 226 -0.04 -1.63 15.64
CA ASP A 226 0.74 -2.69 16.28
C ASP A 226 2.23 -2.48 15.96
N PRO A 227 3.02 -2.01 16.94
CA PRO A 227 4.44 -1.74 16.75
C PRO A 227 5.30 -3.01 16.60
N ASN A 228 4.71 -4.20 16.76
CA ASN A 228 5.32 -5.50 16.54
C ASN A 228 4.92 -6.15 15.21
N GLY A 229 4.08 -5.49 14.41
CA GLY A 229 3.66 -5.96 13.10
C GLY A 229 2.57 -7.03 13.10
N GLY A 230 1.85 -7.21 14.22
CA GLY A 230 0.67 -8.07 14.28
C GLY A 230 -0.42 -7.59 13.31
N GLN A 231 -1.20 -8.53 12.76
CA GLN A 231 -2.25 -8.23 11.76
C GLN A 231 -3.65 -8.45 12.31
N ASP A 232 -3.77 -8.85 13.56
CA ASP A 232 -5.05 -9.03 14.24
C ASP A 232 -5.53 -7.69 14.78
N TRP A 233 -6.56 -7.13 14.15
CA TRP A 233 -7.16 -5.86 14.54
C TRP A 233 -7.87 -5.92 15.89
N GLU A 234 -8.34 -7.08 16.34
CA GLU A 234 -8.95 -7.27 17.66
C GLU A 234 -7.89 -7.23 18.77
N ALA A 235 -6.65 -7.58 18.48
CA ALA A 235 -5.54 -7.52 19.41
C ALA A 235 -4.96 -6.10 19.57
N VAL A 236 -5.40 -5.11 18.80
CA VAL A 236 -4.95 -3.72 18.90
C VAL A 236 -5.31 -3.15 20.27
N LYS A 237 -4.29 -2.85 21.08
CA LYS A 237 -4.46 -2.43 22.48
C LYS A 237 -5.10 -1.06 22.64
N LYS A 238 -4.90 -0.17 21.67
CA LYS A 238 -5.40 1.20 21.73
C LYS A 238 -5.87 1.66 20.35
N TRP A 239 -7.13 2.00 20.29
CA TRP A 239 -7.72 2.72 19.18
C TRP A 239 -7.83 4.20 19.53
N VAL A 240 -7.42 5.06 18.62
CA VAL A 240 -7.56 6.51 18.72
C VAL A 240 -8.76 6.92 17.87
N GLU A 241 -9.81 7.42 18.49
CA GLU A 241 -10.94 8.02 17.78
C GLU A 241 -10.53 9.39 17.28
N LEU A 242 -10.71 9.63 15.97
CA LEU A 242 -10.36 10.90 15.36
C LEU A 242 -11.45 11.92 15.61
N PRO A 243 -11.10 13.18 15.93
CA PRO A 243 -12.08 14.25 16.18
C PRO A 243 -12.66 14.81 14.87
N TRP A 244 -12.95 13.93 13.92
CA TRP A 244 -13.49 14.31 12.61
C TRP A 244 -15.00 14.24 12.65
N ASP A 245 -15.63 15.36 12.29
CA ASP A 245 -17.06 15.46 12.23
C ASP A 245 -17.56 15.10 10.83
N GLU A 246 -18.72 14.44 10.80
CA GLU A 246 -19.39 14.10 9.55
C GLU A 246 -19.90 15.35 8.83
N GLN A 247 -19.96 15.26 7.52
CA GLN A 247 -20.46 16.29 6.61
C GLN A 247 -21.60 15.70 5.77
N LEU A 248 -22.44 16.56 5.18
CA LEU A 248 -23.46 16.09 4.25
C LEU A 248 -22.82 15.31 3.10
N ARG A 249 -23.42 14.17 2.75
CA ARG A 249 -22.90 13.29 1.70
C ARG A 249 -22.76 13.97 0.34
N MET A 250 -23.68 14.88 0.02
CA MET A 250 -23.71 15.62 -1.24
C MET A 250 -23.68 17.12 -0.94
N GLN A 251 -22.59 17.76 -1.25
CA GLN A 251 -22.41 19.20 -1.12
C GLN A 251 -21.35 19.71 -2.12
N ASP A 252 -21.27 21.03 -2.31
CA ASP A 252 -20.40 21.64 -3.32
C ASP A 252 -18.92 21.67 -2.93
N SER A 253 -18.61 21.45 -1.65
CA SER A 253 -17.23 21.41 -1.14
C SER A 253 -17.16 20.64 0.17
N PHE A 254 -16.01 20.00 0.43
CA PHE A 254 -15.75 19.27 1.67
C PHE A 254 -14.55 19.85 2.41
N ARG A 255 -14.60 19.76 3.74
CA ARG A 255 -13.45 19.98 4.59
C ARG A 255 -12.72 18.66 4.78
N PHE A 256 -11.44 18.64 4.45
CA PHE A 256 -10.56 17.52 4.77
C PHE A 256 -9.96 17.72 6.16
N ASP A 257 -10.08 16.71 6.98
CA ASP A 257 -9.41 16.65 8.27
C ASP A 257 -8.07 15.91 8.13
N THR A 258 -7.15 16.19 9.04
CA THR A 258 -5.81 15.57 9.07
C THR A 258 -5.57 14.97 10.44
N TYR A 259 -4.97 13.77 10.47
CA TYR A 259 -4.46 13.17 11.70
C TYR A 259 -2.97 12.90 11.55
N THR A 260 -2.20 13.23 12.59
CA THR A 260 -0.77 12.98 12.67
C THR A 260 -0.40 12.43 14.04
N THR A 261 0.58 11.52 14.07
CA THR A 261 1.15 10.99 15.33
C THR A 261 2.54 10.41 15.05
N THR A 262 3.32 10.22 16.11
CA THR A 262 4.61 9.54 16.03
C THR A 262 4.52 8.17 16.68
N LEU A 263 5.25 7.20 16.13
CA LEU A 263 5.29 5.81 16.56
C LEU A 263 6.73 5.34 16.68
N THR A 264 7.00 4.47 17.67
CA THR A 264 8.29 3.78 17.74
C THR A 264 8.08 2.31 17.38
N ALA A 265 8.78 1.83 16.34
CA ALA A 265 8.75 0.43 15.94
C ALA A 265 9.43 -0.44 17.03
N GLN A 266 8.77 -1.51 17.45
CA GLN A 266 9.30 -2.44 18.46
C GLN A 266 9.92 -3.69 17.81
N SER A 267 9.61 -3.95 16.55
CA SER A 267 10.17 -5.03 15.75
C SER A 267 10.57 -4.55 14.35
N ASP A 268 10.94 -5.45 13.47
CA ASP A 268 11.22 -5.19 12.06
C ASP A 268 9.95 -4.95 11.22
N LYS A 269 8.78 -4.98 11.86
CA LYS A 269 7.47 -4.73 11.26
C LYS A 269 6.63 -3.81 12.14
N LEU A 270 5.80 -3.00 11.48
CA LEU A 270 4.81 -2.15 12.13
C LEU A 270 3.53 -2.20 11.30
N THR A 271 2.39 -2.43 11.95
CA THR A 271 1.09 -2.45 11.27
C THR A 271 0.29 -1.21 11.62
N VAL A 272 -0.24 -0.57 10.60
CA VAL A 272 -1.19 0.53 10.69
C VAL A 272 -2.58 -0.01 10.41
N PHE A 273 -3.54 0.32 11.25
CA PHE A 273 -4.95 0.00 11.10
C PHE A 273 -5.77 1.29 11.06
N ILE A 274 -6.72 1.36 10.14
CA ILE A 274 -7.69 2.45 10.02
C ILE A 274 -9.05 1.81 9.92
N ARG A 275 -10.01 2.24 10.77
CA ARG A 275 -11.37 1.71 10.70
C ARG A 275 -12.44 2.77 10.77
N ALA A 276 -13.41 2.64 9.93
CA ALA A 276 -14.72 3.25 10.05
C ALA A 276 -15.48 2.60 11.20
N TRP A 277 -16.20 3.42 11.96
CA TRP A 277 -17.02 2.98 13.07
C TRP A 277 -18.43 3.57 12.96
N LYS A 278 -19.43 2.69 12.82
CA LYS A 278 -20.83 3.00 12.93
C LYS A 278 -21.32 2.54 14.30
N LYS A 279 -21.58 3.50 15.19
CA LYS A 279 -21.93 3.24 16.59
C LYS A 279 -23.33 2.65 16.77
N TRP A 280 -24.29 3.11 15.97
CA TRP A 280 -25.69 2.79 16.19
C TRP A 280 -26.21 1.75 15.19
N ALA A 281 -27.14 0.90 15.69
CA ALA A 281 -27.88 -0.04 14.86
C ALA A 281 -29.01 0.70 14.16
N ASP A 282 -28.79 1.09 12.93
CA ASP A 282 -29.76 1.75 12.06
C ASP A 282 -29.43 1.54 10.58
N SER A 283 -30.35 1.91 9.69
CA SER A 283 -30.18 1.81 8.24
C SER A 283 -29.35 2.95 7.65
N GLY A 284 -28.88 3.90 8.46
CA GLY A 284 -28.07 5.02 7.98
C GLY A 284 -26.78 4.56 7.32
N GLU A 285 -26.28 5.38 6.43
CA GLU A 285 -25.09 5.16 5.62
C GLU A 285 -23.99 6.12 6.04
N GLY A 286 -22.80 5.60 6.25
CA GLY A 286 -21.58 6.34 6.50
C GLY A 286 -20.54 6.03 5.45
N ASP A 287 -20.09 7.08 4.75
CA ASP A 287 -18.99 7.09 3.79
C ASP A 287 -17.76 7.69 4.46
N TYR A 288 -16.67 6.97 4.43
CA TYR A 288 -15.41 7.39 5.04
C TYR A 288 -14.32 7.38 3.97
N ASP A 289 -13.99 8.58 3.47
CA ASP A 289 -12.95 8.75 2.49
C ASP A 289 -11.62 8.95 3.20
N VAL A 290 -10.63 8.12 2.86
CA VAL A 290 -9.28 8.19 3.42
C VAL A 290 -8.25 8.22 2.31
N ASP A 291 -7.25 9.11 2.46
CA ASP A 291 -6.25 9.38 1.44
C ASP A 291 -4.95 9.92 2.06
N ALA A 292 -3.91 10.07 1.25
CA ALA A 292 -2.60 10.61 1.64
C ALA A 292 -2.05 9.97 2.92
N ILE A 293 -2.18 8.63 3.04
CA ILE A 293 -1.75 7.85 4.20
C ILE A 293 -0.25 7.62 4.11
N GLN A 294 0.49 8.05 5.12
CA GLN A 294 1.95 7.96 5.14
C GLN A 294 2.45 7.47 6.50
N LEU A 295 3.53 6.70 6.45
CA LEU A 295 4.34 6.33 7.61
C LEU A 295 5.80 6.62 7.24
N VAL A 296 6.30 7.77 7.63
CA VAL A 296 7.60 8.31 7.19
C VAL A 296 8.65 8.06 8.24
N GLY A 297 9.74 7.43 7.86
CA GLY A 297 10.85 7.16 8.77
C GLY A 297 11.98 6.40 8.08
N PRO A 298 12.98 5.92 8.86
CA PRO A 298 14.08 5.15 8.32
C PRO A 298 13.59 3.86 7.64
N ALA A 299 13.99 3.67 6.39
CA ALA A 299 13.64 2.46 5.65
C ALA A 299 14.79 1.45 5.65
N LEU A 300 14.45 0.17 5.58
CA LEU A 300 15.45 -0.86 5.32
C LEU A 300 16.09 -0.63 3.95
N ALA A 301 17.40 -0.77 3.87
CA ALA A 301 18.07 -0.77 2.58
C ALA A 301 17.54 -1.95 1.76
N THR A 302 17.05 -1.68 0.58
CA THR A 302 16.79 -2.74 -0.38
C THR A 302 18.11 -3.49 -0.61
N PRO A 303 18.16 -4.83 -0.44
CA PRO A 303 19.36 -5.56 -0.76
C PRO A 303 19.82 -5.13 -2.16
N SER A 304 21.02 -4.57 -2.25
CA SER A 304 21.62 -4.31 -3.55
C SER A 304 21.62 -5.65 -4.27
N ALA A 305 20.95 -5.73 -5.42
CA ALA A 305 21.05 -6.93 -6.24
C ALA A 305 22.53 -7.29 -6.30
N PRO A 306 22.92 -8.55 -6.02
CA PRO A 306 24.31 -8.93 -6.10
C PRO A 306 24.81 -8.44 -7.43
N ALA A 307 25.91 -7.65 -7.42
CA ALA A 307 26.52 -7.20 -8.65
C ALA A 307 26.74 -8.46 -9.48
N ILE A 308 25.96 -8.62 -10.54
CA ILE A 308 26.16 -9.74 -11.46
C ILE A 308 27.63 -9.57 -11.89
N PRO A 309 28.51 -10.55 -11.60
CA PRO A 309 29.86 -10.45 -12.09
C PRO A 309 29.71 -10.20 -13.59
N VAL A 310 30.26 -9.12 -14.08
CA VAL A 310 30.33 -8.87 -15.51
C VAL A 310 31.36 -9.87 -16.02
N THR A 311 30.96 -11.15 -16.09
CA THR A 311 31.64 -12.12 -16.93
C THR A 311 31.41 -11.61 -18.33
N GLY A 312 32.50 -11.27 -19.02
CA GLY A 312 32.49 -10.54 -20.26
C GLY A 312 31.90 -11.26 -21.48
N ASP A 313 30.79 -11.97 -21.28
CA ASP A 313 29.92 -12.42 -22.36
C ASP A 313 29.11 -11.21 -22.81
N ALA A 314 29.46 -10.73 -23.99
CA ALA A 314 28.71 -9.69 -24.65
C ALA A 314 27.20 -10.00 -24.58
N PRO A 315 26.32 -9.01 -24.24
CA PRO A 315 24.91 -9.23 -24.24
C PRO A 315 24.52 -9.82 -25.59
N THR A 316 23.86 -10.99 -25.55
CA THR A 316 23.25 -11.57 -26.75
C THR A 316 22.43 -10.48 -27.40
N THR A 317 22.95 -9.96 -28.52
CA THR A 317 22.36 -8.78 -29.14
C THR A 317 20.94 -9.11 -29.55
N ILE A 318 20.05 -8.11 -29.53
CA ILE A 318 18.67 -8.21 -30.03
C ILE A 318 18.62 -8.94 -31.39
N TRP A 319 19.70 -8.85 -32.16
CA TRP A 319 19.91 -9.49 -33.44
C TRP A 319 19.93 -11.03 -33.39
N ASP A 320 20.33 -11.68 -32.28
CA ASP A 320 20.33 -13.14 -32.18
C ASP A 320 18.89 -13.66 -32.00
N ASN A 321 18.07 -12.94 -31.28
CA ASN A 321 16.64 -13.24 -31.18
C ASN A 321 15.92 -13.03 -32.52
N VAL A 322 16.23 -11.96 -33.26
CA VAL A 322 15.66 -11.70 -34.59
C VAL A 322 16.04 -12.80 -35.58
N ARG A 323 17.29 -13.29 -35.54
CA ARG A 323 17.74 -14.41 -36.38
C ARG A 323 16.96 -15.69 -36.09
N ILE A 324 16.74 -16.02 -34.81
CA ILE A 324 15.95 -17.20 -34.40
C ILE A 324 14.52 -17.11 -34.96
N TRP A 325 13.86 -15.98 -34.77
CA TRP A 325 12.49 -15.78 -35.26
C TRP A 325 12.39 -15.73 -36.78
N ALA A 326 13.35 -15.13 -37.45
CA ALA A 326 13.43 -15.15 -38.94
C ALA A 326 13.61 -16.57 -39.46
N THR A 327 14.41 -17.39 -38.80
CA THR A 327 14.62 -18.81 -39.17
C THR A 327 13.33 -19.62 -39.00
N ILE A 328 12.62 -19.42 -37.90
CA ILE A 328 11.33 -20.10 -37.65
C ILE A 328 10.29 -19.69 -38.68
N ALA A 329 10.18 -18.39 -39.01
CA ALA A 329 9.25 -17.90 -40.02
C ALA A 329 9.54 -18.47 -41.41
N LEU A 330 10.82 -18.56 -41.79
CA LEU A 330 11.23 -19.16 -43.07
C LEU A 330 10.89 -20.64 -43.13
N LEU A 331 11.09 -21.38 -42.02
CA LEU A 331 10.78 -22.79 -41.93
C LEU A 331 9.27 -23.06 -42.09
N LEU A 332 8.44 -22.23 -41.48
CA LEU A 332 6.98 -22.29 -41.58
C LEU A 332 6.49 -21.99 -43.02
N LEU A 333 7.12 -21.05 -43.70
CA LEU A 333 6.83 -20.76 -45.11
C LEU A 333 7.21 -21.92 -46.04
N LEU A 334 8.33 -22.58 -45.80
CA LEU A 334 8.76 -23.74 -46.57
C LEU A 334 7.82 -24.95 -46.37
N ILE A 335 7.39 -25.20 -45.13
CA ILE A 335 6.41 -26.26 -44.83
C ILE A 335 5.07 -25.95 -45.47
N GLY A 336 4.58 -24.72 -45.35
CA GLY A 336 3.32 -24.29 -46.00
C GLY A 336 3.36 -24.43 -47.51
N GLY A 337 4.47 -24.05 -48.16
CA GLY A 337 4.70 -24.20 -49.60
C GLY A 337 4.77 -25.67 -50.06
N ALA A 338 5.36 -26.55 -49.24
CA ALA A 338 5.42 -27.99 -49.53
C ALA A 338 4.03 -28.64 -49.46
N ILE A 339 3.24 -28.27 -48.47
CA ILE A 339 1.85 -28.79 -48.31
C ILE A 339 0.98 -28.30 -49.47
N TRP A 340 1.15 -27.05 -49.91
CA TRP A 340 0.41 -26.50 -51.05
C TRP A 340 0.75 -27.23 -52.37
N ARG A 341 2.02 -27.54 -52.61
CA ARG A 341 2.46 -28.30 -53.82
C ARG A 341 1.94 -29.74 -53.87
N VAL A 342 1.86 -30.40 -52.71
CA VAL A 342 1.32 -31.78 -52.63
C VAL A 342 -0.20 -31.77 -52.88
N GLY A 343 -0.90 -30.74 -52.42
CA GLY A 343 -2.35 -30.63 -52.65
C GLY A 343 -2.73 -30.40 -54.12
N TRP A 344 -1.85 -29.86 -54.96
CA TRP A 344 -2.11 -29.58 -56.38
C TRP A 344 -1.82 -30.74 -57.31
N LYS A 345 -1.07 -31.74 -56.89
CA LYS A 345 -0.78 -32.92 -57.71
C LYS A 345 -1.83 -34.07 -57.62
N GLN A 346 -2.88 -33.87 -56.83
CA GLN A 346 -3.96 -34.84 -56.64
C GLN A 346 -5.29 -34.40 -57.25
N THR A 347 -5.31 -33.39 -58.11
CA THR A 347 -6.39 -32.99 -59.02
C THR A 347 -5.90 -33.13 -60.45
#